data_5a1374290a94abe8bbde75c2db4a045b
#
_entry.id   5a1374290a94abe8bbde75c2db4a045b
#
_cell.length_a   1.000
_cell.length_b   1.000
_cell.length_c   1.000
_cell.angle_alpha   90.00
_cell.angle_beta   90.00
_cell.angle_gamma   90.00
#
_symmetry.space_group_name_H-M   'P 1'
#
loop_
_entity.id
_entity.type
_entity.pdbx_description
1 polymer ?
#
loop_
_entity_poly.entity_id
_entity_poly.type
_entity_poly.pdbx_seq_one_letter_code
_entity_poly.pdbx_strand_id
1 'polypeptide(L)'
;MEKSNDITGQIRIVSTGQESKLEELYQEGSLKVLAPKTYGLSKELILINTSGGVLGGDKYNVAIDLKKNSKLIMSSQAAERVYKSRGEISAIKMRANLSGKSSLIWIPYETILFNESSIARSFDINISKGSSAIFFDHIVFGRIASGEVLISSKFKDNWLVKYDKKPIFFDRLTWSGELPTSTPLLGNSLAICSILYFGDNEELYKKRADEINAKIIGNLVDENKSEIKFGSTTRNNSVILRFASKNATTLREVAMDAVKIFCSDELMRTRFK
;
A
#
# COMPACT_ATOMS: atom_id res chain seq x y z
N MET A 1 17.47 -22.97 -23.94
CA MET A 1 17.13 -21.84 -23.07
C MET A 1 15.75 -21.37 -23.50
N GLU A 2 14.70 -21.81 -22.81
CA GLU A 2 13.38 -21.23 -22.99
C GLU A 2 13.46 -19.76 -22.54
N LYS A 3 13.07 -18.82 -23.42
CA LYS A 3 12.90 -17.41 -23.05
C LYS A 3 11.87 -17.37 -21.92
N SER A 4 12.24 -16.91 -20.73
CA SER A 4 11.28 -16.60 -19.70
C SER A 4 10.31 -15.55 -20.28
N ASN A 5 9.03 -15.87 -20.31
CA ASN A 5 8.00 -14.93 -20.71
C ASN A 5 7.73 -13.96 -19.57
N ASP A 6 8.76 -13.21 -19.14
CA ASP A 6 8.62 -12.20 -18.10
C ASP A 6 7.58 -11.18 -18.54
N ILE A 7 6.55 -11.01 -17.72
CA ILE A 7 5.52 -10.00 -17.97
C ILE A 7 6.05 -8.67 -17.46
N THR A 8 5.88 -7.64 -18.27
CA THR A 8 6.19 -6.27 -17.88
C THR A 8 4.92 -5.43 -17.85
N GLY A 9 4.89 -4.46 -16.94
CA GLY A 9 3.83 -3.46 -16.88
C GLY A 9 4.37 -2.12 -16.43
N GLN A 10 3.98 -1.07 -17.13
CA GLN A 10 4.37 0.29 -16.79
C GLN A 10 3.18 1.22 -16.79
N ILE A 11 3.11 2.03 -15.75
CA ILE A 11 2.15 3.15 -15.62
C ILE A 11 2.93 4.43 -15.37
N ARG A 12 2.58 5.49 -16.09
CA ARG A 12 2.98 6.85 -15.74
C ARG A 12 1.77 7.76 -15.71
N ILE A 13 1.62 8.48 -14.61
CA ILE A 13 0.52 9.41 -14.36
C ILE A 13 1.12 10.77 -14.06
N VAL A 14 0.71 11.79 -14.80
CA VAL A 14 0.98 13.19 -14.47
C VAL A 14 -0.35 13.91 -14.31
N SER A 15 -0.58 14.51 -13.13
CA SER A 15 -1.82 15.22 -12.82
C SER A 15 -1.54 16.61 -12.27
N THR A 16 -2.39 17.58 -12.63
CA THR A 16 -2.21 18.98 -12.27
C THR A 16 -3.53 19.71 -12.05
N GLY A 17 -3.49 20.77 -11.23
CA GLY A 17 -4.60 21.68 -10.98
C GLY A 17 -5.64 21.15 -10.01
N GLN A 18 -6.54 22.02 -9.54
CA GLN A 18 -7.58 21.70 -8.55
C GLN A 18 -8.57 20.64 -9.04
N GLU A 19 -8.82 20.56 -10.34
CA GLU A 19 -9.66 19.52 -10.97
C GLU A 19 -8.90 18.21 -11.18
N SER A 20 -7.64 18.15 -10.78
CA SER A 20 -6.76 16.97 -10.92
C SER A 20 -6.76 16.42 -12.37
N LYS A 21 -6.60 17.35 -13.34
CA LYS A 21 -6.55 17.00 -14.76
C LYS A 21 -5.35 16.10 -15.04
N LEU A 22 -5.58 14.99 -15.71
CA LEU A 22 -4.51 14.13 -16.20
C LEU A 22 -3.84 14.78 -17.41
N GLU A 23 -2.57 15.21 -17.26
CA GLU A 23 -1.72 15.70 -18.34
C GLU A 23 -1.13 14.51 -19.11
N GLU A 24 -0.82 13.43 -18.41
CA GLU A 24 -0.29 12.21 -18.99
C GLU A 24 -0.89 10.98 -18.29
N LEU A 25 -1.31 10.02 -19.08
CA LEU A 25 -1.64 8.67 -18.63
C LEU A 25 -1.04 7.67 -19.63
N TYR A 26 0.18 7.24 -19.35
CA TYR A 26 0.86 6.20 -20.12
C TYR A 26 0.64 4.84 -19.48
N GLN A 27 0.38 3.83 -20.31
CA GLN A 27 0.11 2.46 -19.87
C GLN A 27 0.72 1.47 -20.87
N GLU A 28 1.53 0.57 -20.38
CA GLU A 28 2.18 -0.45 -21.20
C GLU A 28 2.12 -1.82 -20.51
N GLY A 29 2.13 -2.88 -21.30
CA GLY A 29 2.11 -4.26 -20.83
C GLY A 29 0.83 -4.61 -20.08
N SER A 30 0.95 -5.37 -18.99
CA SER A 30 -0.19 -5.91 -18.22
C SER A 30 -0.80 -4.91 -17.24
N LEU A 31 -0.13 -3.80 -16.93
CA LEU A 31 -0.71 -2.78 -16.05
C LEU A 31 -1.64 -1.85 -16.84
N LYS A 32 -2.84 -1.64 -16.29
CA LYS A 32 -3.85 -0.71 -16.83
C LYS A 32 -4.39 0.17 -15.71
N VAL A 33 -4.93 1.33 -16.09
CA VAL A 33 -5.61 2.24 -15.18
C VAL A 33 -7.00 2.54 -15.71
N LEU A 34 -8.00 2.32 -14.88
CA LEU A 34 -9.36 2.80 -15.11
C LEU A 34 -9.55 4.12 -14.39
N ALA A 35 -10.10 5.12 -15.08
CA ALA A 35 -10.43 6.43 -14.54
C ALA A 35 -11.95 6.60 -14.51
N PRO A 36 -12.65 6.21 -13.41
CA PRO A 36 -14.08 6.40 -13.31
C PRO A 36 -14.44 7.89 -13.31
N LYS A 37 -15.67 8.22 -13.71
CA LYS A 37 -16.18 9.58 -13.56
C LYS A 37 -16.37 9.89 -12.08
N THR A 38 -15.68 10.91 -11.60
CA THR A 38 -15.79 11.40 -10.22
C THR A 38 -16.42 12.79 -10.21
N TYR A 39 -17.23 13.06 -9.17
CA TYR A 39 -17.92 14.34 -9.00
C TYR A 39 -17.32 15.16 -7.85
N GLY A 40 -16.13 14.78 -7.38
CA GLY A 40 -15.39 15.45 -6.31
C GLY A 40 -14.16 16.20 -6.80
N LEU A 41 -13.45 16.84 -5.87
CA LEU A 41 -12.19 17.55 -6.14
C LEU A 41 -11.02 16.57 -6.39
N SER A 42 -11.15 15.32 -5.95
CA SER A 42 -10.11 14.30 -6.11
C SER A 42 -10.39 13.44 -7.34
N LYS A 43 -9.37 13.19 -8.14
CA LYS A 43 -9.42 12.22 -9.23
C LYS A 43 -9.24 10.82 -8.68
N GLU A 44 -10.16 9.90 -9.02
CA GLU A 44 -10.03 8.50 -8.68
C GLU A 44 -9.45 7.70 -9.84
N LEU A 45 -8.46 6.85 -9.55
CA LEU A 45 -7.88 5.93 -10.50
C LEU A 45 -7.83 4.52 -9.90
N ILE A 46 -8.07 3.52 -10.73
CA ILE A 46 -8.05 2.11 -10.33
C ILE A 46 -6.97 1.40 -11.13
N LEU A 47 -5.93 0.92 -10.45
CA LEU A 47 -4.88 0.11 -11.04
C LEU A 47 -5.38 -1.32 -11.27
N ILE A 48 -5.09 -1.85 -12.44
CA ILE A 48 -5.47 -3.19 -12.86
C ILE A 48 -4.22 -3.93 -13.34
N ASN A 49 -3.92 -5.07 -12.73
CA ASN A 49 -2.97 -6.02 -13.27
C ASN A 49 -3.73 -7.08 -14.08
N THR A 50 -3.68 -6.99 -15.41
CA THR A 50 -4.41 -7.89 -16.31
C THR A 50 -3.79 -9.29 -16.43
N SER A 51 -2.59 -9.50 -15.89
CA SER A 51 -1.97 -10.84 -15.83
C SER A 51 -2.54 -11.70 -14.69
N GLY A 52 -3.37 -11.12 -13.80
CA GLY A 52 -4.01 -11.85 -12.71
C GLY A 52 -3.11 -12.14 -11.52
N GLY A 53 -1.90 -11.61 -11.49
CA GLY A 53 -0.92 -11.71 -10.41
C GLY A 53 0.50 -11.52 -10.89
N VAL A 54 1.47 -11.86 -10.05
CA VAL A 54 2.90 -11.64 -10.27
C VAL A 54 3.63 -12.98 -10.24
N LEU A 55 4.35 -13.30 -11.29
CA LEU A 55 5.22 -14.47 -11.40
C LEU A 55 6.69 -14.08 -11.20
N GLY A 56 7.54 -15.05 -10.90
CA GLY A 56 8.99 -14.82 -10.83
C GLY A 56 9.51 -14.22 -12.14
N GLY A 57 10.34 -13.16 -12.04
CA GLY A 57 10.87 -12.43 -13.19
C GLY A 57 10.04 -11.23 -13.66
N ASP A 58 8.75 -11.15 -13.33
CA ASP A 58 7.88 -10.04 -13.72
C ASP A 58 8.37 -8.69 -13.19
N LYS A 59 8.15 -7.63 -13.98
CA LYS A 59 8.61 -6.28 -13.65
C LYS A 59 7.49 -5.26 -13.84
N TYR A 60 7.07 -4.65 -12.75
CA TYR A 60 6.04 -3.61 -12.74
C TYR A 60 6.59 -2.28 -12.24
N ASN A 61 6.31 -1.21 -12.99
CA ASN A 61 6.72 0.14 -12.65
C ASN A 61 5.50 1.08 -12.62
N VAL A 62 5.32 1.79 -11.52
CA VAL A 62 4.30 2.82 -11.36
C VAL A 62 4.98 4.14 -11.04
N ALA A 63 4.79 5.15 -11.87
CA ALA A 63 5.30 6.50 -11.67
C ALA A 63 4.14 7.49 -11.59
N ILE A 64 4.12 8.32 -10.54
CA ILE A 64 3.07 9.30 -10.28
C ILE A 64 3.72 10.66 -10.02
N ASP A 65 3.37 11.65 -10.83
CA ASP A 65 3.81 13.03 -10.67
C ASP A 65 2.58 13.93 -10.45
N LEU A 66 2.41 14.48 -9.25
CA LEU A 66 1.31 15.36 -8.89
C LEU A 66 1.80 16.80 -8.70
N LYS A 67 1.09 17.76 -9.33
CA LYS A 67 1.46 19.18 -9.35
C LYS A 67 0.26 20.09 -9.06
N LYS A 68 0.52 21.32 -8.62
CA LYS A 68 -0.45 22.45 -8.62
C LYS A 68 -1.82 22.09 -8.01
N ASN A 69 -1.87 21.72 -6.74
CA ASN A 69 -3.11 21.39 -6.02
C ASN A 69 -3.86 20.13 -6.52
N SER A 70 -3.20 19.29 -7.30
CA SER A 70 -3.80 18.04 -7.78
C SER A 70 -4.03 17.07 -6.64
N LYS A 71 -5.19 16.43 -6.62
CA LYS A 71 -5.59 15.42 -5.62
C LYS A 71 -5.92 14.10 -6.32
N LEU A 72 -5.16 13.06 -6.00
CA LEU A 72 -5.32 11.75 -6.60
C LEU A 72 -5.61 10.70 -5.52
N ILE A 73 -6.67 9.93 -5.73
CA ILE A 73 -6.96 8.72 -4.98
C ILE A 73 -6.72 7.54 -5.91
N MET A 74 -5.87 6.63 -5.51
CA MET A 74 -5.53 5.47 -6.32
C MET A 74 -5.72 4.18 -5.53
N SER A 75 -6.49 3.25 -6.09
CA SER A 75 -6.69 1.89 -5.58
C SER A 75 -6.28 0.86 -6.62
N SER A 76 -6.37 -0.42 -6.28
CA SER A 76 -6.31 -1.51 -7.26
C SER A 76 -7.68 -2.16 -7.44
N GLN A 77 -7.89 -2.87 -8.54
CA GLN A 77 -9.12 -3.60 -8.81
C GLN A 77 -9.30 -4.81 -7.88
N ALA A 78 -8.19 -5.50 -7.58
CA ALA A 78 -8.16 -6.73 -6.81
C ALA A 78 -6.87 -6.85 -6.04
N ALA A 79 -6.78 -7.88 -5.18
CA ALA A 79 -5.56 -8.27 -4.49
C ALA A 79 -4.44 -8.64 -5.49
N GLU A 80 -3.21 -8.23 -5.19
CA GLU A 80 -2.04 -8.61 -5.97
C GLU A 80 -1.51 -9.96 -5.47
N ARG A 81 -1.65 -11.00 -6.29
CA ARG A 81 -1.23 -12.35 -5.96
C ARG A 81 0.19 -12.58 -6.42
N VAL A 82 1.09 -12.90 -5.50
CA VAL A 82 2.48 -13.25 -5.83
C VAL A 82 2.61 -14.76 -5.82
N TYR A 83 2.69 -15.33 -6.99
CA TYR A 83 2.72 -16.78 -7.19
C TYR A 83 4.08 -17.39 -6.83
N LYS A 84 4.11 -18.70 -6.66
CA LYS A 84 5.34 -19.49 -6.51
C LYS A 84 6.32 -19.16 -7.63
N SER A 85 7.58 -18.88 -7.28
CA SER A 85 8.67 -18.62 -8.23
C SER A 85 9.49 -19.87 -8.49
N ARG A 86 10.02 -19.98 -9.72
CA ARG A 86 11.00 -21.00 -10.08
C ARG A 86 12.45 -20.60 -9.77
N GLY A 87 12.65 -19.50 -9.02
CA GLY A 87 13.96 -19.00 -8.60
C GLY A 87 14.18 -17.52 -8.92
N GLU A 88 13.47 -16.97 -9.89
CA GLU A 88 13.57 -15.58 -10.29
C GLU A 88 12.80 -14.66 -9.33
N ILE A 89 13.33 -13.45 -9.13
CA ILE A 89 12.68 -12.44 -8.26
C ILE A 89 11.86 -11.50 -9.15
N SER A 90 10.56 -11.39 -8.88
CA SER A 90 9.75 -10.34 -9.47
C SER A 90 10.01 -8.99 -8.81
N ALA A 91 9.75 -7.90 -9.53
CA ALA A 91 9.99 -6.56 -9.05
C ALA A 91 8.78 -5.64 -9.25
N ILE A 92 8.34 -4.99 -8.17
CA ILE A 92 7.35 -3.89 -8.22
C ILE A 92 8.05 -2.62 -7.74
N LYS A 93 8.08 -1.60 -8.60
CA LYS A 93 8.65 -0.29 -8.26
C LYS A 93 7.60 0.78 -8.35
N MET A 94 7.44 1.53 -7.27
CA MET A 94 6.59 2.73 -7.24
C MET A 94 7.46 3.95 -6.96
N ARG A 95 7.29 4.97 -7.79
CA ARG A 95 7.84 6.31 -7.55
C ARG A 95 6.71 7.32 -7.56
N ALA A 96 6.68 8.19 -6.54
CA ALA A 96 5.75 9.32 -6.51
C ALA A 96 6.49 10.62 -6.20
N ASN A 97 6.19 11.66 -6.99
CA ASN A 97 6.67 13.02 -6.76
C ASN A 97 5.45 13.94 -6.57
N LEU A 98 5.35 14.53 -5.39
CA LEU A 98 4.24 15.40 -5.02
C LEU A 98 4.74 16.82 -4.80
N SER A 99 4.16 17.78 -5.53
CA SER A 99 4.55 19.18 -5.44
C SER A 99 3.37 20.13 -5.59
N GLY A 100 3.55 21.40 -5.19
CA GLY A 100 2.55 22.43 -5.40
C GLY A 100 1.25 22.19 -4.63
N LYS A 101 1.32 21.75 -3.38
CA LYS A 101 0.18 21.46 -2.49
C LYS A 101 -0.73 20.34 -3.01
N SER A 102 -0.13 19.35 -3.67
CA SER A 102 -0.84 18.17 -4.14
C SER A 102 -0.99 17.10 -3.06
N SER A 103 -1.95 16.20 -3.22
CA SER A 103 -2.17 15.09 -2.31
C SER A 103 -2.35 13.75 -3.05
N LEU A 104 -1.79 12.69 -2.48
CA LEU A 104 -1.94 11.31 -2.95
C LEU A 104 -2.54 10.46 -1.84
N ILE A 105 -3.61 9.74 -2.14
CA ILE A 105 -4.11 8.66 -1.31
C ILE A 105 -3.95 7.35 -2.11
N TRP A 106 -3.09 6.46 -1.63
CA TRP A 106 -2.80 5.17 -2.22
C TRP A 106 -3.38 4.06 -1.36
N ILE A 107 -4.47 3.43 -1.83
CA ILE A 107 -5.23 2.40 -1.08
C ILE A 107 -5.45 1.19 -1.99
N PRO A 108 -4.44 0.37 -2.28
CA PRO A 108 -4.61 -0.86 -3.05
C PRO A 108 -5.33 -1.94 -2.22
N TYR A 109 -5.75 -3.02 -2.86
CA TYR A 109 -6.04 -4.27 -2.18
C TYR A 109 -4.76 -4.90 -1.66
N GLU A 110 -4.90 -5.96 -0.87
CA GLU A 110 -3.79 -6.68 -0.27
C GLU A 110 -2.83 -7.31 -1.29
N THR A 111 -1.56 -7.41 -0.91
CA THR A 111 -0.57 -8.27 -1.57
C THR A 111 -0.58 -9.62 -0.86
N ILE A 112 -0.90 -10.69 -1.58
CA ILE A 112 -0.97 -12.06 -1.04
C ILE A 112 0.28 -12.82 -1.50
N LEU A 113 1.15 -13.17 -0.57
CA LEU A 113 2.34 -13.96 -0.84
C LEU A 113 2.00 -15.45 -0.79
N PHE A 114 2.07 -16.14 -1.93
CA PHE A 114 1.90 -17.60 -1.96
C PHE A 114 3.17 -18.30 -1.47
N ASN A 115 3.05 -19.54 -1.05
CA ASN A 115 4.22 -20.32 -0.65
C ASN A 115 5.25 -20.37 -1.79
N GLU A 116 6.52 -20.25 -1.44
CA GLU A 116 7.66 -20.19 -2.37
C GLU A 116 7.62 -18.99 -3.35
N SER A 117 6.87 -17.95 -3.03
CA SER A 117 6.88 -16.70 -3.80
C SER A 117 8.23 -15.96 -3.68
N SER A 118 8.55 -15.13 -4.69
CA SER A 118 9.78 -14.35 -4.70
C SER A 118 9.54 -12.97 -5.28
N ILE A 119 9.61 -11.92 -4.44
CA ILE A 119 9.28 -10.55 -4.83
C ILE A 119 10.17 -9.52 -4.13
N ALA A 120 10.52 -8.47 -4.87
CA ALA A 120 11.12 -7.24 -4.36
C ALA A 120 10.21 -6.05 -4.68
N ARG A 121 9.75 -5.34 -3.64
CA ARG A 121 8.99 -4.09 -3.79
C ARG A 121 9.86 -2.91 -3.37
N SER A 122 9.71 -1.78 -4.04
CA SER A 122 10.37 -0.53 -3.67
C SER A 122 9.44 0.68 -3.88
N PHE A 123 9.38 1.53 -2.87
CA PHE A 123 8.62 2.79 -2.85
C PHE A 123 9.59 3.95 -2.62
N ASP A 124 9.72 4.83 -3.61
CA ASP A 124 10.53 6.05 -3.55
C ASP A 124 9.60 7.25 -3.69
N ILE A 125 9.32 7.91 -2.57
CA ILE A 125 8.30 8.94 -2.46
C ILE A 125 8.96 10.27 -2.11
N ASN A 126 8.77 11.26 -2.97
CA ASN A 126 9.30 12.61 -2.79
C ASN A 126 8.14 13.60 -2.61
N ILE A 127 8.06 14.24 -1.47
CA ILE A 127 6.98 15.16 -1.09
C ILE A 127 7.56 16.54 -0.85
N SER A 128 7.10 17.53 -1.60
CA SER A 128 7.46 18.94 -1.36
C SER A 128 6.58 19.54 -0.27
N LYS A 129 7.08 20.55 0.41
CA LYS A 129 6.35 21.30 1.43
C LYS A 129 4.95 21.71 0.96
N GLY A 130 3.94 21.54 1.82
CA GLY A 130 2.53 21.78 1.53
C GLY A 130 1.82 20.64 0.83
N SER A 131 2.54 19.61 0.36
CA SER A 131 1.96 18.40 -0.23
C SER A 131 1.89 17.28 0.80
N SER A 132 1.04 16.28 0.55
CA SER A 132 0.84 15.17 1.48
C SER A 132 0.58 13.84 0.77
N ALA A 133 0.84 12.74 1.48
CA ALA A 133 0.51 11.41 1.00
C ALA A 133 -0.03 10.52 2.12
N ILE A 134 -1.00 9.68 1.78
CA ILE A 134 -1.47 8.57 2.62
C ILE A 134 -1.24 7.28 1.84
N PHE A 135 -0.64 6.30 2.50
CA PHE A 135 -0.46 4.96 1.96
C PHE A 135 -1.12 3.95 2.88
N PHE A 136 -1.88 3.05 2.28
CA PHE A 136 -2.38 1.83 2.88
C PHE A 136 -1.65 0.66 2.25
N ASP A 137 -0.94 -0.13 3.05
CA ASP A 137 -0.23 -1.33 2.59
C ASP A 137 -0.65 -2.53 3.45
N HIS A 138 -1.19 -3.56 2.82
CA HIS A 138 -1.68 -4.76 3.48
C HIS A 138 -1.05 -5.99 2.82
N ILE A 139 -0.37 -6.82 3.61
CA ILE A 139 0.32 -8.02 3.17
C ILE A 139 -0.25 -9.22 3.89
N VAL A 140 -0.60 -10.26 3.14
CA VAL A 140 -1.12 -11.53 3.64
C VAL A 140 -0.12 -12.64 3.32
N PHE A 141 0.19 -13.46 4.29
CA PHE A 141 1.16 -14.54 4.22
C PHE A 141 0.46 -15.88 3.97
N GLY A 142 0.45 -16.34 2.72
CA GLY A 142 -0.24 -17.55 2.27
C GLY A 142 -1.67 -17.33 1.80
N ARG A 143 -2.23 -18.32 1.12
CA ARG A 143 -3.64 -18.34 0.69
C ARG A 143 -4.52 -18.90 1.80
N ILE A 144 -4.68 -18.15 2.87
CA ILE A 144 -5.37 -18.60 4.09
C ILE A 144 -6.76 -19.17 3.78
N ALA A 145 -7.52 -18.51 2.90
CA ALA A 145 -8.85 -18.96 2.48
C ALA A 145 -8.85 -20.32 1.75
N SER A 146 -7.71 -20.75 1.22
CA SER A 146 -7.53 -22.05 0.55
C SER A 146 -6.77 -23.05 1.42
N GLY A 147 -6.52 -22.73 2.70
CA GLY A 147 -5.75 -23.59 3.63
C GLY A 147 -4.25 -23.63 3.38
N GLU A 148 -3.71 -22.79 2.47
CA GLU A 148 -2.26 -22.70 2.24
C GLU A 148 -1.62 -21.77 3.25
N VAL A 149 -0.61 -22.27 3.94
CA VAL A 149 0.26 -21.50 4.83
C VAL A 149 1.54 -21.14 4.09
N LEU A 150 2.02 -19.90 4.24
CA LEU A 150 3.32 -19.50 3.75
C LEU A 150 4.42 -20.13 4.63
N ILE A 151 5.12 -21.12 4.11
CA ILE A 151 6.22 -21.79 4.80
C ILE A 151 7.52 -21.03 4.50
N SER A 152 7.79 -20.76 3.23
CA SER A 152 9.00 -20.07 2.79
C SER A 152 8.72 -19.09 1.64
N SER A 153 9.51 -18.05 1.56
CA SER A 153 9.48 -17.10 0.44
C SER A 153 10.75 -16.25 0.41
N LYS A 154 10.94 -15.51 -0.70
CA LYS A 154 11.91 -14.42 -0.76
C LYS A 154 11.14 -13.11 -0.87
N PHE A 155 11.22 -12.30 0.17
CA PHE A 155 10.52 -11.03 0.23
C PHE A 155 11.48 -9.90 0.56
N LYS A 156 11.43 -8.85 -0.24
CA LYS A 156 12.12 -7.59 0.02
C LYS A 156 11.14 -6.46 -0.18
N ASP A 157 10.97 -5.63 0.84
CA ASP A 157 10.14 -4.44 0.80
C ASP A 157 10.92 -3.25 1.32
N ASN A 158 11.07 -2.23 0.48
CA ASN A 158 11.86 -1.05 0.81
C ASN A 158 11.03 0.21 0.59
N TRP A 159 10.98 1.04 1.61
CA TRP A 159 10.34 2.35 1.57
C TRP A 159 11.36 3.44 1.85
N LEU A 160 11.39 4.45 1.00
CA LEU A 160 12.11 5.69 1.22
C LEU A 160 11.17 6.85 0.96
N VAL A 161 10.89 7.64 2.00
CA VAL A 161 10.10 8.86 1.87
C VAL A 161 10.94 10.06 2.23
N LYS A 162 10.96 11.03 1.33
CA LYS A 162 11.60 12.33 1.52
C LYS A 162 10.55 13.42 1.58
N TYR A 163 10.66 14.28 2.58
CA TYR A 163 9.88 15.50 2.71
C TYR A 163 10.81 16.69 2.54
N ASP A 164 10.52 17.56 1.60
CA ASP A 164 11.37 18.71 1.21
C ASP A 164 12.85 18.31 1.06
N LYS A 165 13.08 17.24 0.27
CA LYS A 165 14.38 16.62 -0.03
C LYS A 165 15.07 15.92 1.15
N LYS A 166 14.53 16.00 2.38
CA LYS A 166 15.10 15.35 3.57
C LYS A 166 14.43 13.98 3.76
N PRO A 167 15.19 12.90 3.99
CA PRO A 167 14.63 11.61 4.37
C PRO A 167 13.89 11.74 5.71
N ILE A 168 12.61 11.36 5.74
CA ILE A 168 11.79 11.37 6.96
C ILE A 168 11.32 9.97 7.36
N PHE A 169 11.31 9.04 6.42
CA PHE A 169 10.91 7.66 6.66
C PHE A 169 11.73 6.71 5.81
N PHE A 170 12.29 5.70 6.46
CA PHE A 170 12.96 4.58 5.83
C PHE A 170 12.52 3.30 6.51
N ASP A 171 11.96 2.37 5.75
CA ASP A 171 11.54 1.06 6.24
C ASP A 171 12.05 -0.04 5.33
N ARG A 172 12.47 -1.14 5.94
CA ARG A 172 12.94 -2.30 5.20
C ARG A 172 12.48 -3.58 5.90
N LEU A 173 11.71 -4.38 5.17
CA LEU A 173 11.33 -5.71 5.58
C LEU A 173 11.93 -6.72 4.59
N THR A 174 12.75 -7.63 5.08
CA THR A 174 13.44 -8.59 4.20
C THR A 174 13.58 -9.93 4.90
N TRP A 175 13.25 -10.99 4.17
CA TRP A 175 13.61 -12.36 4.54
C TRP A 175 13.84 -13.21 3.28
N SER A 176 14.49 -14.37 3.48
CA SER A 176 14.71 -15.36 2.43
C SER A 176 14.72 -16.74 3.10
N GLY A 177 13.86 -17.63 2.63
CA GLY A 177 13.63 -18.94 3.25
C GLY A 177 12.37 -18.92 4.12
N GLU A 178 12.41 -19.53 5.27
CA GLU A 178 11.26 -19.66 6.17
C GLU A 178 10.73 -18.29 6.65
N LEU A 179 9.41 -18.21 6.80
CA LEU A 179 8.78 -17.01 7.34
C LEU A 179 9.25 -16.78 8.79
N PRO A 180 9.75 -15.58 9.14
CA PRO A 180 10.29 -15.30 10.46
C PRO A 180 9.19 -15.13 11.53
N THR A 181 8.44 -16.20 11.79
CA THR A 181 7.29 -16.20 12.72
C THR A 181 7.68 -15.97 14.17
N SER A 182 8.90 -16.35 14.57
CA SER A 182 9.40 -16.19 15.94
C SER A 182 9.93 -14.78 16.26
N THR A 183 9.96 -13.88 15.29
CA THR A 183 10.49 -12.53 15.50
C THR A 183 9.44 -11.60 16.15
N PRO A 184 9.87 -10.59 16.93
CA PRO A 184 8.97 -9.55 17.44
C PRO A 184 8.19 -8.82 16.34
N LEU A 185 8.70 -8.86 15.11
CA LEU A 185 8.12 -8.18 13.95
C LEU A 185 6.79 -8.81 13.51
N LEU A 186 6.73 -10.13 13.37
CA LEU A 186 5.55 -10.84 12.88
C LEU A 186 4.77 -11.56 14.02
N GLY A 187 5.47 -12.15 15.00
CA GLY A 187 4.85 -12.75 16.18
C GLY A 187 3.73 -13.75 15.86
N ASN A 188 3.96 -14.67 14.93
CA ASN A 188 2.98 -15.63 14.40
C ASN A 188 1.79 -14.99 13.67
N SER A 189 1.89 -13.74 13.24
CA SER A 189 0.86 -13.10 12.45
C SER A 189 0.85 -13.63 11.01
N LEU A 190 -0.35 -13.82 10.46
CA LEU A 190 -0.56 -14.24 9.07
C LEU A 190 -0.87 -13.07 8.13
N ALA A 191 -1.05 -11.88 8.70
CA ALA A 191 -1.19 -10.66 7.94
C ALA A 191 -0.63 -9.46 8.71
N ILE A 192 -0.12 -8.49 7.98
CA ILE A 192 0.30 -7.18 8.48
C ILE A 192 -0.31 -6.08 7.65
N CYS A 193 -0.57 -4.95 8.28
CA CYS A 193 -1.07 -3.77 7.60
C CYS A 193 -0.39 -2.51 8.13
N SER A 194 -0.13 -1.56 7.26
CA SER A 194 0.36 -0.22 7.61
C SER A 194 -0.53 0.85 7.00
N ILE A 195 -0.85 1.88 7.80
CA ILE A 195 -1.41 3.14 7.32
C ILE A 195 -0.39 4.22 7.62
N LEU A 196 0.09 4.89 6.57
CA LEU A 196 1.19 5.83 6.64
C LEU A 196 0.71 7.19 6.13
N TYR A 197 0.85 8.23 6.93
CA TYR A 197 0.67 9.62 6.51
C TYR A 197 2.01 10.33 6.47
N PHE A 198 2.20 11.15 5.44
CA PHE A 198 3.36 12.04 5.29
C PHE A 198 2.88 13.43 4.84
N GLY A 199 3.26 14.48 5.55
CA GLY A 199 2.88 15.86 5.21
C GLY A 199 2.88 16.82 6.39
N ASP A 200 2.36 18.05 6.19
CA ASP A 200 2.37 19.11 7.20
C ASP A 200 1.27 18.98 8.27
N ASN A 201 0.23 18.18 8.05
CA ASN A 201 -0.91 18.05 8.99
C ASN A 201 -0.69 16.94 10.04
N GLU A 202 0.52 16.79 10.55
CA GLU A 202 0.91 15.73 11.48
C GLU A 202 -0.01 15.68 12.71
N GLU A 203 -0.36 16.83 13.29
CA GLU A 203 -1.25 16.88 14.47
C GLU A 203 -2.67 16.38 14.21
N LEU A 204 -3.25 16.72 13.05
CA LEU A 204 -4.57 16.20 12.66
C LEU A 204 -4.52 14.67 12.54
N TYR A 205 -3.51 14.14 11.86
CA TYR A 205 -3.41 12.70 11.66
C TYR A 205 -3.00 11.96 12.92
N LYS A 206 -2.28 12.61 13.84
CA LYS A 206 -2.06 12.09 15.20
C LYS A 206 -3.38 11.92 15.95
N LYS A 207 -4.24 12.95 15.95
CA LYS A 207 -5.57 12.85 16.58
C LYS A 207 -6.41 11.71 15.98
N ARG A 208 -6.39 11.55 14.66
CA ARG A 208 -7.05 10.42 13.98
C ARG A 208 -6.47 9.07 14.41
N ALA A 209 -5.16 8.98 14.56
CA ALA A 209 -4.49 7.78 15.05
C ALA A 209 -4.88 7.45 16.50
N ASP A 210 -4.99 8.47 17.36
CA ASP A 210 -5.45 8.32 18.76
C ASP A 210 -6.92 7.85 18.81
N GLU A 211 -7.79 8.36 17.94
CA GLU A 211 -9.17 7.89 17.80
C GLU A 211 -9.24 6.42 17.37
N ILE A 212 -8.43 6.02 16.39
CA ILE A 212 -8.32 4.63 15.94
C ILE A 212 -7.87 3.74 17.09
N ASN A 213 -6.84 4.17 17.82
CA ASN A 213 -6.32 3.42 18.97
C ASN A 213 -7.40 3.22 20.03
N ALA A 214 -8.16 4.26 20.38
CA ALA A 214 -9.27 4.18 21.35
C ALA A 214 -10.35 3.19 20.87
N LYS A 215 -10.72 3.23 19.59
CA LYS A 215 -11.69 2.27 19.01
C LYS A 215 -11.19 0.83 19.02
N ILE A 216 -9.91 0.61 18.70
CA ILE A 216 -9.33 -0.74 18.71
C ILE A 216 -9.32 -1.28 20.15
N ILE A 217 -8.87 -0.50 21.12
CA ILE A 217 -8.88 -0.88 22.53
C ILE A 217 -10.31 -1.17 23.00
N GLY A 218 -11.28 -0.33 22.66
CA GLY A 218 -12.68 -0.54 22.97
C GLY A 218 -13.28 -1.80 22.34
N ASN A 219 -12.80 -2.20 21.16
CA ASN A 219 -13.23 -3.40 20.44
C ASN A 219 -12.49 -4.67 20.85
N LEU A 220 -11.36 -4.58 21.59
CA LEU A 220 -10.65 -5.74 22.14
C LEU A 220 -11.48 -6.50 23.19
N VAL A 221 -12.61 -5.95 23.63
CA VAL A 221 -13.62 -6.64 24.45
C VAL A 221 -14.37 -7.71 23.63
N ASP A 222 -14.35 -7.63 22.30
CA ASP A 222 -14.87 -8.65 21.38
C ASP A 222 -13.79 -9.73 21.18
N GLU A 223 -14.06 -10.96 21.62
CA GLU A 223 -13.13 -12.10 21.56
C GLU A 223 -12.55 -12.33 20.15
N ASN A 224 -13.30 -12.05 19.08
CA ASN A 224 -12.85 -12.20 17.68
C ASN A 224 -11.82 -11.12 17.25
N LYS A 225 -11.73 -10.01 17.96
CA LYS A 225 -10.80 -8.89 17.65
C LYS A 225 -9.61 -8.82 18.61
N SER A 226 -9.60 -9.63 19.66
CA SER A 226 -8.54 -9.68 20.68
C SER A 226 -7.16 -10.08 20.13
N GLU A 227 -7.09 -10.67 18.93
CA GLU A 227 -5.84 -11.10 18.29
C GLU A 227 -5.13 -10.01 17.46
N ILE A 228 -5.69 -8.79 17.38
CA ILE A 228 -5.07 -7.71 16.61
C ILE A 228 -4.02 -7.01 17.45
N LYS A 229 -2.78 -7.05 16.99
CA LYS A 229 -1.70 -6.22 17.52
C LYS A 229 -1.71 -4.88 16.78
N PHE A 230 -1.61 -3.80 17.52
CA PHE A 230 -1.63 -2.44 16.98
C PHE A 230 -0.57 -1.57 17.64
N GLY A 231 -0.01 -0.65 16.87
CA GLY A 231 0.86 0.41 17.36
C GLY A 231 0.84 1.62 16.45
N SER A 232 1.03 2.80 17.04
CA SER A 232 1.13 4.05 16.30
C SER A 232 2.37 4.83 16.71
N THR A 233 2.92 5.60 15.77
CA THR A 233 4.07 6.49 15.97
C THR A 233 3.89 7.77 15.19
N THR A 234 4.21 8.90 15.81
CA THR A 234 4.21 10.22 15.17
C THR A 234 5.61 10.80 15.25
N ARG A 235 6.17 11.19 14.11
CA ARG A 235 7.51 11.78 14.03
C ARG A 235 7.74 12.52 12.72
N ASN A 236 8.26 13.76 12.79
CA ASN A 236 8.84 14.48 11.64
C ASN A 236 7.98 14.44 10.37
N ASN A 237 6.80 15.08 10.38
CA ASN A 237 5.87 15.09 9.26
C ASN A 237 5.32 13.71 8.87
N SER A 238 5.34 12.75 9.79
CA SER A 238 4.82 11.41 9.54
C SER A 238 3.98 10.89 10.70
N VAL A 239 2.90 10.17 10.37
CA VAL A 239 2.10 9.38 11.31
C VAL A 239 1.97 7.97 10.76
N ILE A 240 2.35 7.00 11.55
CA ILE A 240 2.47 5.60 11.14
C ILE A 240 1.61 4.75 12.06
N LEU A 241 0.69 3.98 11.49
CA LEU A 241 -0.09 2.96 12.19
C LEU A 241 0.31 1.61 11.63
N ARG A 242 0.55 0.65 12.51
CA ARG A 242 0.85 -0.73 12.14
C ARG A 242 -0.06 -1.70 12.85
N PHE A 243 -0.52 -2.68 12.10
CA PHE A 243 -1.41 -3.73 12.54
C PHE A 243 -0.82 -5.08 12.17
N ALA A 244 -1.06 -6.07 13.00
CA ALA A 244 -0.72 -7.46 12.71
C ALA A 244 -1.75 -8.40 13.34
N SER A 245 -2.11 -9.48 12.66
CA SER A 245 -3.05 -10.47 13.17
C SER A 245 -2.80 -11.85 12.58
N LYS A 246 -3.21 -12.88 13.31
CA LYS A 246 -3.33 -14.24 12.77
C LYS A 246 -4.53 -14.39 11.83
N ASN A 247 -5.53 -13.53 11.96
CA ASN A 247 -6.72 -13.54 11.11
C ASN A 247 -6.66 -12.37 10.09
N ALA A 248 -6.35 -12.69 8.83
CA ALA A 248 -6.23 -11.70 7.76
C ALA A 248 -7.56 -11.01 7.43
N THR A 249 -8.71 -11.70 7.55
CA THR A 249 -10.03 -11.13 7.28
C THR A 249 -10.38 -10.09 8.34
N THR A 250 -10.27 -10.43 9.62
CA THR A 250 -10.51 -9.50 10.73
C THR A 250 -9.55 -8.32 10.69
N LEU A 251 -8.26 -8.57 10.36
CA LEU A 251 -7.28 -7.49 10.19
C LEU A 251 -7.72 -6.52 9.10
N ARG A 252 -8.17 -7.05 7.94
CA ARG A 252 -8.64 -6.22 6.83
C ARG A 252 -9.83 -5.34 7.24
N GLU A 253 -10.83 -5.90 7.91
CA GLU A 253 -12.01 -5.16 8.37
C GLU A 253 -11.61 -4.02 9.31
N VAL A 254 -10.82 -4.30 10.35
CA VAL A 254 -10.36 -3.28 11.29
C VAL A 254 -9.48 -2.24 10.63
N ALA A 255 -8.57 -2.65 9.75
CA ALA A 255 -7.71 -1.74 9.02
C ALA A 255 -8.51 -0.85 8.05
N MET A 256 -9.56 -1.37 7.40
CA MET A 256 -10.43 -0.57 6.53
C MET A 256 -11.27 0.43 7.32
N ASP A 257 -11.75 0.08 8.51
CA ASP A 257 -12.41 1.03 9.40
C ASP A 257 -11.45 2.13 9.88
N ALA A 258 -10.20 1.77 10.17
CA ALA A 258 -9.15 2.73 10.48
C ALA A 258 -8.86 3.67 9.28
N VAL A 259 -8.82 3.15 8.05
CA VAL A 259 -8.68 3.96 6.83
C VAL A 259 -9.82 4.97 6.69
N LYS A 260 -11.07 4.58 6.98
CA LYS A 260 -12.22 5.50 6.94
C LYS A 260 -12.03 6.69 7.88
N ILE A 261 -11.55 6.45 9.09
CA ILE A 261 -11.24 7.52 10.06
C ILE A 261 -10.05 8.35 9.56
N PHE A 262 -9.00 7.68 9.10
CA PHE A 262 -7.76 8.32 8.71
C PHE A 262 -7.90 9.19 7.45
N CYS A 263 -8.81 8.81 6.54
CA CYS A 263 -9.10 9.52 5.28
C CYS A 263 -10.47 10.19 5.28
N SER A 264 -11.07 10.53 6.42
CA SER A 264 -12.49 10.88 6.62
C SER A 264 -13.11 11.84 5.58
N ASP A 265 -12.33 12.74 5.00
CA ASP A 265 -12.83 13.78 4.10
C ASP A 265 -12.64 13.44 2.60
N GLU A 266 -11.92 12.37 2.27
CA GLU A 266 -11.46 12.10 0.89
C GLU A 266 -11.63 10.64 0.44
N LEU A 267 -12.65 9.91 0.96
CA LEU A 267 -12.81 8.49 0.63
C LEU A 267 -13.36 8.23 -0.77
N MET A 268 -12.85 7.18 -1.39
CA MET A 268 -13.34 6.68 -2.68
C MET A 268 -14.79 6.22 -2.59
N ARG A 269 -15.65 6.77 -3.42
CA ARG A 269 -17.06 6.34 -3.53
C ARG A 269 -17.20 4.93 -4.08
N THR A 270 -16.25 4.45 -4.86
CA THR A 270 -16.30 3.15 -5.54
C THR A 270 -15.88 1.97 -4.67
N ARG A 271 -15.11 2.19 -3.59
CA ARG A 271 -14.55 1.12 -2.75
C ARG A 271 -15.27 0.92 -1.41
N PHE A 272 -16.02 1.90 -0.95
CA PHE A 272 -16.59 1.94 0.41
C PHE A 272 -18.14 1.89 0.43
N LYS A 273 -18.75 1.47 -0.68
CA LYS A 273 -20.17 1.15 -0.74
C LYS A 273 -20.44 -0.25 -0.25
#